data_a81b8795f3db984da521b014b0c29d79
#
_entry.id   a81b8795f3db984da521b014b0c29d79
#
_cell.length_a   1.000
_cell.length_b   1.000
_cell.length_c   1.000
_cell.angle_alpha   90.00
_cell.angle_beta   90.00
_cell.angle_gamma   90.00
#
_symmetry.space_group_name_H-M   'P 1'
#
loop_
_entity.id
_entity.type
_entity.pdbx_description
1 polymer ?
#
loop_
_entity_poly.entity_id
_entity_poly.type
_entity_poly.pdbx_seq_one_letter_code
_entity_poly.pdbx_strand_id
1 'polypeptide(L)'
;QRDYMAGEVSKDITKRILLPKDIVDAHEQGIIHFHDADYFAQHMHNCDLVNLEDMLQNGTVISGTLIEKPKSFSTACNIATQIIAQVASNQYGGQSISITHLAPFVEISRQKITKDVKEELKDLDISEEKIQEIIHKRLLDEIKKGVQTIQYQIVTLLTTNGQAPFVTIFMYLNEARSEQEKKDIALITEEILKQRYRGVKNEKGVWITPAFPKLIYCLEDDNVEPGSPYYYLTELAAKCTAKRMVPDYISEKIMLQLKVDKNGEGHCYTCMGCRSFLTPYVNEKGEPQYYGRFNQGVVTINLVDVALSSNKDIKQFWKIFDERLDLCYRALMERHKRLLGTKSDVAPILWQYGALARLNKGETIDKLLFNGYSTISLGYAGLYECVYYMTGKSHTDPEATPFALEIMQHMNDACKKWKEKEHIDFSLYGTPLESTTYKFAKCLQKRFGIIKGVTDKNYITNSYHIVVSEHIDAFSKLAFESQFQKLSPGGAISYVEVPNMENNIPAVMNVIKFIYDHIMYAELNTKSDYCQCCGYTGEIQIKEDEDGKLFWECPQCGNRDQNKMNVARRTC
;
A
#
# COMPACT_ATOMS: atom_id res chain seq x y z
N GLN A 1 5.39 8.46 -24.62
CA GLN A 1 5.30 9.90 -25.00
C GLN A 1 3.85 10.38 -25.03
N ARG A 2 2.93 9.68 -25.73
CA ARG A 2 1.51 10.09 -25.84
C ARG A 2 0.84 10.25 -24.47
N ASP A 3 1.02 9.28 -23.59
CA ASP A 3 0.41 9.29 -22.25
C ASP A 3 1.01 10.38 -21.36
N TYR A 4 2.32 10.62 -21.45
CA TYR A 4 2.98 11.74 -20.78
C TYR A 4 2.41 13.10 -21.22
N MET A 5 2.25 13.28 -22.53
CA MET A 5 1.65 14.51 -23.08
C MET A 5 0.20 14.68 -22.62
N ALA A 6 -0.58 13.60 -22.59
CA ALA A 6 -1.95 13.64 -22.08
C ALA A 6 -2.01 14.03 -20.60
N GLY A 7 -1.09 13.50 -19.79
CA GLY A 7 -0.96 13.87 -18.37
C GLY A 7 -0.62 15.35 -18.18
N GLU A 8 0.35 15.89 -18.93
CA GLU A 8 0.72 17.31 -18.85
C GLU A 8 -0.41 18.24 -19.30
N VAL A 9 -1.13 17.88 -20.36
CA VAL A 9 -2.32 18.64 -20.80
C VAL A 9 -3.42 18.58 -19.73
N SER A 10 -3.69 17.42 -19.17
CA SER A 10 -4.68 17.26 -18.08
C SER A 10 -4.30 18.09 -16.85
N LYS A 11 -3.03 18.08 -16.45
CA LYS A 11 -2.51 18.89 -15.35
C LYS A 11 -2.70 20.39 -15.59
N ASP A 12 -2.41 20.84 -16.80
CA ASP A 12 -2.59 22.23 -17.20
C ASP A 12 -4.07 22.65 -17.18
N ILE A 13 -4.97 21.83 -17.72
CA ILE A 13 -6.42 22.04 -17.66
C ILE A 13 -6.89 22.11 -16.19
N THR A 14 -6.42 21.20 -15.36
CA THR A 14 -6.74 21.16 -13.92
C THR A 14 -6.38 22.49 -13.25
N LYS A 15 -5.17 23.01 -13.49
CA LYS A 15 -4.68 24.24 -12.86
C LYS A 15 -5.31 25.50 -13.41
N ARG A 16 -5.53 25.58 -14.73
CA ARG A 16 -6.02 26.80 -15.37
C ARG A 16 -7.54 26.94 -15.38
N ILE A 17 -8.27 25.82 -15.37
CA ILE A 17 -9.73 25.83 -15.63
C ILE A 17 -10.53 25.21 -14.49
N LEU A 18 -10.09 24.08 -13.93
CA LEU A 18 -10.94 23.27 -13.06
C LEU A 18 -10.84 23.64 -11.59
N LEU A 19 -9.66 24.00 -11.09
CA LEU A 19 -9.46 24.35 -9.69
C LEU A 19 -9.59 25.84 -9.42
N PRO A 20 -10.13 26.25 -8.27
CA PRO A 20 -10.08 27.63 -7.80
C PRO A 20 -8.65 28.16 -7.74
N LYS A 21 -8.47 29.42 -8.11
CA LYS A 21 -7.13 30.04 -8.23
C LYS A 21 -6.34 30.00 -6.93
N ASP A 22 -6.97 30.26 -5.80
CA ASP A 22 -6.31 30.24 -4.48
C ASP A 22 -5.79 28.86 -4.09
N ILE A 23 -6.49 27.80 -4.49
CA ILE A 23 -6.02 26.40 -4.31
C ILE A 23 -4.82 26.12 -5.21
N VAL A 24 -4.85 26.57 -6.47
CA VAL A 24 -3.73 26.44 -7.39
C VAL A 24 -2.51 27.20 -6.87
N ASP A 25 -2.70 28.45 -6.43
CA ASP A 25 -1.62 29.28 -5.88
C ASP A 25 -1.01 28.62 -4.62
N ALA A 26 -1.83 28.08 -3.74
CA ALA A 26 -1.36 27.34 -2.56
C ALA A 26 -0.58 26.06 -2.93
N HIS A 27 -1.03 25.35 -3.97
CA HIS A 27 -0.31 24.18 -4.50
C HIS A 27 1.04 24.56 -5.11
N GLU A 28 1.10 25.62 -5.91
CA GLU A 28 2.34 26.08 -6.55
C GLU A 28 3.35 26.64 -5.54
N GLN A 29 2.87 27.28 -4.48
CA GLN A 29 3.69 27.79 -3.39
C GLN A 29 4.14 26.71 -2.39
N GLY A 30 3.67 25.47 -2.53
CA GLY A 30 3.99 24.38 -1.62
C GLY A 30 3.38 24.54 -0.22
N ILE A 31 2.29 25.28 -0.10
CA ILE A 31 1.50 25.39 1.14
C ILE A 31 0.70 24.11 1.35
N ILE A 32 0.10 23.63 0.28
CA ILE A 32 -0.54 22.32 0.18
C ILE A 32 -0.03 21.61 -1.07
N HIS A 33 -0.32 20.30 -1.17
CA HIS A 33 -0.13 19.56 -2.40
C HIS A 33 -1.42 18.88 -2.82
N PHE A 34 -1.91 19.23 -4.01
CA PHE A 34 -3.02 18.57 -4.68
C PHE A 34 -2.44 17.42 -5.49
N HIS A 35 -2.58 16.18 -4.97
CA HIS A 35 -1.99 15.00 -5.59
C HIS A 35 -2.64 14.69 -6.94
N ASP A 36 -1.89 14.07 -7.85
CA ASP A 36 -2.40 13.50 -9.09
C ASP A 36 -3.28 14.47 -9.90
N ALA A 37 -2.81 15.72 -10.04
CA ALA A 37 -3.49 16.77 -10.81
C ALA A 37 -3.61 16.43 -12.30
N ASP A 38 -2.74 15.56 -12.80
CA ASP A 38 -2.74 15.01 -14.15
C ASP A 38 -3.91 14.04 -14.44
N TYR A 39 -4.56 13.51 -13.40
CA TYR A 39 -5.76 12.66 -13.52
C TYR A 39 -7.06 13.39 -13.14
N PHE A 40 -6.99 14.56 -12.53
CA PHE A 40 -8.16 15.26 -12.00
C PHE A 40 -9.16 15.71 -13.09
N ALA A 41 -8.71 16.01 -14.29
CA ALA A 41 -9.59 16.35 -15.42
C ALA A 41 -10.52 15.18 -15.80
N GLN A 42 -10.14 13.96 -15.47
CA GLN A 42 -10.90 12.73 -15.69
C GLN A 42 -11.78 12.41 -14.48
N HIS A 43 -12.84 11.61 -14.69
CA HIS A 43 -13.71 11.13 -13.62
C HIS A 43 -13.14 9.84 -13.01
N MET A 44 -11.95 9.91 -12.43
CA MET A 44 -11.21 8.78 -11.86
C MET A 44 -11.01 8.98 -10.36
N HIS A 45 -11.03 7.88 -9.62
CA HIS A 45 -10.71 7.83 -8.20
C HIS A 45 -9.26 7.37 -7.98
N ASN A 46 -8.80 7.42 -6.72
CA ASN A 46 -7.43 7.08 -6.34
C ASN A 46 -7.25 5.55 -6.17
N CYS A 47 -7.24 5.06 -4.95
CA CYS A 47 -6.95 3.66 -4.63
C CYS A 47 -8.22 2.86 -4.36
N ASP A 48 -8.14 1.53 -4.48
CA ASP A 48 -9.27 0.64 -4.21
C ASP A 48 -8.89 -0.71 -3.59
N LEU A 49 -9.90 -1.32 -2.92
CA LEU A 49 -9.93 -2.73 -2.57
C LEU A 49 -10.86 -3.46 -3.52
N VAL A 50 -10.30 -4.20 -4.45
CA VAL A 50 -11.06 -4.92 -5.47
C VAL A 50 -11.87 -6.05 -4.86
N ASN A 51 -13.15 -6.12 -5.14
CA ASN A 51 -14.00 -7.25 -4.75
C ASN A 51 -13.84 -8.40 -5.73
N LEU A 52 -12.65 -9.01 -5.69
CA LEU A 52 -12.31 -10.13 -6.56
C LEU A 52 -13.23 -11.35 -6.32
N GLU A 53 -13.72 -11.52 -5.08
CA GLU A 53 -14.68 -12.58 -4.75
C GLU A 53 -15.96 -12.44 -5.57
N ASP A 54 -16.57 -11.25 -5.58
CA ASP A 54 -17.79 -11.02 -6.35
C ASP A 54 -17.58 -11.26 -7.84
N MET A 55 -16.49 -10.75 -8.39
CA MET A 55 -16.17 -10.89 -9.82
C MET A 55 -15.94 -12.34 -10.24
N LEU A 56 -15.27 -13.13 -9.42
CA LEU A 56 -14.98 -14.55 -9.72
C LEU A 56 -16.18 -15.45 -9.47
N GLN A 57 -16.99 -15.19 -8.44
CA GLN A 57 -18.15 -16.03 -8.12
C GLN A 57 -19.36 -15.73 -9.01
N ASN A 58 -19.61 -14.47 -9.34
CA ASN A 58 -20.79 -14.01 -10.08
C ASN A 58 -20.49 -13.67 -11.54
N GLY A 59 -19.24 -13.81 -11.96
CA GLY A 59 -18.79 -13.39 -13.29
C GLY A 59 -18.54 -11.88 -13.41
N THR A 60 -17.85 -11.52 -14.46
CA THR A 60 -17.52 -10.13 -14.80
C THR A 60 -17.48 -9.96 -16.31
N VAL A 61 -17.28 -8.75 -16.81
CA VAL A 61 -17.13 -8.47 -18.23
C VAL A 61 -15.80 -7.76 -18.49
N ILE A 62 -15.01 -8.31 -19.39
CA ILE A 62 -13.73 -7.73 -19.83
C ILE A 62 -13.77 -7.53 -21.33
N SER A 63 -13.57 -6.30 -21.78
CA SER A 63 -13.59 -5.95 -23.22
C SER A 63 -14.84 -6.46 -23.97
N GLY A 64 -16.01 -6.36 -23.31
CA GLY A 64 -17.28 -6.81 -23.86
C GLY A 64 -17.52 -8.32 -23.82
N THR A 65 -16.58 -9.10 -23.27
CA THR A 65 -16.69 -10.56 -23.15
C THR A 65 -17.09 -10.94 -21.74
N LEU A 66 -18.16 -11.74 -21.62
CA LEU A 66 -18.57 -12.30 -20.33
C LEU A 66 -17.54 -13.34 -19.87
N ILE A 67 -17.04 -13.14 -18.67
CA ILE A 67 -16.14 -14.06 -17.97
C ILE A 67 -16.95 -14.76 -16.89
N GLU A 68 -17.25 -16.03 -17.10
CA GLU A 68 -17.98 -16.85 -16.15
C GLU A 68 -17.08 -17.29 -14.97
N LYS A 69 -17.69 -17.82 -13.92
CA LYS A 69 -17.00 -18.39 -12.78
C LYS A 69 -15.93 -19.40 -13.21
N PRO A 70 -14.66 -19.22 -12.80
CA PRO A 70 -13.58 -20.16 -13.14
C PRO A 70 -13.83 -21.58 -12.64
N LYS A 71 -13.32 -22.56 -13.37
CA LYS A 71 -13.45 -23.99 -13.05
C LYS A 71 -12.14 -24.61 -12.55
N SER A 72 -11.14 -23.81 -12.25
CA SER A 72 -9.88 -24.24 -11.64
C SER A 72 -9.16 -23.05 -10.98
N PHE A 73 -8.22 -23.36 -10.08
CA PHE A 73 -7.39 -22.36 -9.44
C PHE A 73 -6.50 -21.59 -10.43
N SER A 74 -5.85 -22.29 -11.35
CA SER A 74 -4.99 -21.65 -12.35
C SER A 74 -5.78 -20.72 -13.29
N THR A 75 -7.00 -21.09 -13.66
CA THR A 75 -7.89 -20.22 -14.45
C THR A 75 -8.32 -19.01 -13.63
N ALA A 76 -8.66 -19.18 -12.35
CA ALA A 76 -9.00 -18.06 -11.46
C ALA A 76 -7.83 -17.07 -11.32
N CYS A 77 -6.61 -17.57 -11.17
CA CYS A 77 -5.40 -16.73 -11.12
C CYS A 77 -5.18 -15.95 -12.42
N ASN A 78 -5.38 -16.58 -13.56
CA ASN A 78 -5.27 -15.92 -14.86
C ASN A 78 -6.31 -14.81 -15.03
N ILE A 79 -7.56 -15.07 -14.69
CA ILE A 79 -8.65 -14.08 -14.74
C ILE A 79 -8.36 -12.93 -13.76
N ALA A 80 -7.87 -13.23 -12.55
CA ALA A 80 -7.49 -12.23 -11.57
C ALA A 80 -6.46 -11.24 -12.13
N THR A 81 -5.46 -11.72 -12.88
CA THR A 81 -4.46 -10.82 -13.49
C THR A 81 -5.05 -9.93 -14.57
N GLN A 82 -6.01 -10.41 -15.34
CA GLN A 82 -6.73 -9.61 -16.34
C GLN A 82 -7.60 -8.55 -15.65
N ILE A 83 -8.28 -8.89 -14.57
CA ILE A 83 -9.03 -7.94 -13.74
C ILE A 83 -8.11 -6.84 -13.21
N ILE A 84 -6.97 -7.22 -12.65
CA ILE A 84 -5.95 -6.29 -12.12
C ILE A 84 -5.53 -5.28 -13.21
N ALA A 85 -5.25 -5.75 -14.41
CA ALA A 85 -4.85 -4.88 -15.52
C ALA A 85 -5.96 -3.91 -15.94
N GLN A 86 -7.21 -4.38 -15.97
CA GLN A 86 -8.38 -3.55 -16.31
C GLN A 86 -8.68 -2.51 -15.23
N VAL A 87 -8.64 -2.90 -13.96
CA VAL A 87 -8.82 -1.99 -12.84
C VAL A 87 -7.73 -0.91 -12.84
N ALA A 88 -6.46 -1.30 -12.99
CA ALA A 88 -5.34 -0.36 -13.05
C ALA A 88 -5.41 0.62 -14.22
N SER A 89 -6.16 0.29 -15.28
CA SER A 89 -6.39 1.19 -16.42
C SER A 89 -7.53 2.20 -16.18
N ASN A 90 -8.29 2.04 -15.11
CA ASN A 90 -9.49 2.85 -14.83
C ASN A 90 -9.44 3.62 -13.50
N GLN A 91 -8.33 3.55 -12.79
CA GLN A 91 -8.04 4.33 -11.57
C GLN A 91 -6.58 4.78 -11.62
N TYR A 92 -6.18 5.75 -10.80
CA TYR A 92 -4.83 6.31 -10.85
C TYR A 92 -3.95 5.97 -9.64
N GLY A 93 -4.50 5.32 -8.62
CA GLY A 93 -3.75 4.88 -7.44
C GLY A 93 -3.38 3.39 -7.49
N GLY A 94 -3.21 2.79 -6.33
CA GLY A 94 -2.97 1.37 -6.16
C GLY A 94 -4.24 0.58 -5.89
N GLN A 95 -4.20 -0.70 -6.18
CA GLN A 95 -5.26 -1.63 -5.87
C GLN A 95 -4.76 -2.76 -4.99
N SER A 96 -5.64 -3.33 -4.19
CA SER A 96 -5.32 -4.53 -3.40
C SER A 96 -6.34 -5.62 -3.62
N ILE A 97 -5.86 -6.86 -3.62
CA ILE A 97 -6.68 -8.08 -3.66
C ILE A 97 -6.34 -8.97 -2.46
N SER A 98 -7.27 -9.81 -2.05
CA SER A 98 -7.02 -10.87 -1.06
C SER A 98 -6.91 -12.24 -1.74
N ILE A 99 -5.93 -13.03 -1.33
CA ILE A 99 -5.83 -14.42 -1.77
C ILE A 99 -6.96 -15.30 -1.23
N THR A 100 -7.66 -14.86 -0.19
CA THR A 100 -8.87 -15.54 0.31
C THR A 100 -9.92 -15.66 -0.79
N HIS A 101 -9.99 -14.69 -1.69
CA HIS A 101 -10.93 -14.73 -2.83
C HIS A 101 -10.56 -15.77 -3.91
N LEU A 102 -9.31 -16.26 -3.89
CA LEU A 102 -8.84 -17.34 -4.77
C LEU A 102 -8.94 -18.74 -4.12
N ALA A 103 -8.99 -18.80 -2.80
CA ALA A 103 -9.01 -20.05 -2.04
C ALA A 103 -10.16 -20.99 -2.42
N PRO A 104 -11.41 -20.55 -2.70
CA PRO A 104 -12.49 -21.43 -3.15
C PRO A 104 -12.17 -22.22 -4.41
N PHE A 105 -11.31 -21.69 -5.26
CA PHE A 105 -10.91 -22.35 -6.52
C PHE A 105 -9.86 -23.43 -6.30
N VAL A 106 -9.16 -23.44 -5.18
CA VAL A 106 -8.32 -24.56 -4.73
C VAL A 106 -9.20 -25.79 -4.49
N GLU A 107 -10.35 -25.62 -3.81
CA GLU A 107 -11.29 -26.69 -3.58
C GLU A 107 -11.91 -27.23 -4.89
N ILE A 108 -12.27 -26.35 -5.82
CA ILE A 108 -12.75 -26.75 -7.15
C ILE A 108 -11.69 -27.57 -7.88
N SER A 109 -10.43 -27.14 -7.87
CA SER A 109 -9.32 -27.89 -8.46
C SER A 109 -9.08 -29.24 -7.75
N ARG A 110 -9.18 -29.27 -6.42
CA ARG A 110 -9.03 -30.51 -5.63
C ARG A 110 -10.07 -31.53 -6.03
N GLN A 111 -11.33 -31.14 -6.13
CA GLN A 111 -12.42 -32.03 -6.53
C GLN A 111 -12.22 -32.57 -7.96
N LYS A 112 -11.83 -31.70 -8.89
CA LYS A 112 -11.55 -32.11 -10.28
C LYS A 112 -10.39 -33.10 -10.34
N ILE A 113 -9.25 -32.75 -9.71
CA ILE A 113 -8.06 -33.63 -9.68
C ILE A 113 -8.39 -34.98 -9.05
N THR A 114 -9.15 -34.97 -7.95
CA THR A 114 -9.58 -36.21 -7.27
C THR A 114 -10.38 -37.12 -8.23
N LYS A 115 -11.33 -36.53 -8.95
CA LYS A 115 -12.15 -37.27 -9.93
C LYS A 115 -11.26 -37.82 -11.06
N ASP A 116 -10.41 -36.99 -11.64
CA ASP A 116 -9.56 -37.38 -12.76
C ASP A 116 -8.58 -38.50 -12.37
N VAL A 117 -7.92 -38.38 -11.20
CA VAL A 117 -6.97 -39.39 -10.70
C VAL A 117 -7.68 -40.71 -10.40
N LYS A 118 -8.86 -40.68 -9.76
CA LYS A 118 -9.62 -41.91 -9.48
C LYS A 118 -10.08 -42.59 -10.75
N GLU A 119 -10.49 -41.86 -11.77
CA GLU A 119 -10.87 -42.41 -13.07
C GLU A 119 -9.67 -43.00 -13.82
N GLU A 120 -8.52 -42.30 -13.83
CA GLU A 120 -7.29 -42.79 -14.45
C GLU A 120 -6.75 -44.10 -13.83
N LEU A 121 -6.92 -44.26 -12.51
CA LEU A 121 -6.31 -45.34 -11.74
C LEU A 121 -7.30 -46.44 -11.36
N LYS A 122 -8.57 -46.37 -11.79
CA LYS A 122 -9.66 -47.30 -11.37
C LYS A 122 -9.36 -48.77 -11.63
N ASP A 123 -8.63 -49.06 -12.72
CA ASP A 123 -8.31 -50.43 -13.14
C ASP A 123 -6.92 -50.89 -12.67
N LEU A 124 -6.25 -50.10 -11.82
CA LEU A 124 -4.94 -50.41 -11.29
C LEU A 124 -5.02 -50.75 -9.79
N ASP A 125 -4.27 -51.78 -9.38
CA ASP A 125 -4.16 -52.17 -7.97
C ASP A 125 -3.21 -51.22 -7.21
N ILE A 126 -3.74 -50.05 -6.83
CA ILE A 126 -3.01 -48.98 -6.13
C ILE A 126 -3.72 -48.68 -4.81
N SER A 127 -2.93 -48.55 -3.72
CA SER A 127 -3.48 -48.22 -2.41
C SER A 127 -4.12 -46.83 -2.38
N GLU A 128 -5.18 -46.65 -1.59
CA GLU A 128 -5.82 -45.33 -1.40
C GLU A 128 -4.83 -44.29 -0.89
N GLU A 129 -3.90 -44.67 -0.02
CA GLU A 129 -2.83 -43.77 0.45
C GLU A 129 -2.00 -43.22 -0.73
N LYS A 130 -1.62 -44.06 -1.67
CA LYS A 130 -0.87 -43.66 -2.87
C LYS A 130 -1.70 -42.79 -3.80
N ILE A 131 -2.99 -43.05 -3.92
CA ILE A 131 -3.93 -42.21 -4.66
C ILE A 131 -3.99 -40.82 -4.06
N GLN A 132 -4.11 -40.69 -2.72
CA GLN A 132 -4.12 -39.41 -2.03
C GLN A 132 -2.81 -38.65 -2.18
N GLU A 133 -1.66 -39.33 -2.15
CA GLU A 133 -0.36 -38.73 -2.43
C GLU A 133 -0.30 -38.12 -3.85
N ILE A 134 -0.81 -38.81 -4.84
CA ILE A 134 -0.87 -38.34 -6.24
C ILE A 134 -1.77 -37.12 -6.35
N ILE A 135 -2.94 -37.14 -5.73
CA ILE A 135 -3.91 -36.05 -5.72
C ILE A 135 -3.24 -34.81 -5.09
N HIS A 136 -2.62 -34.96 -3.92
CA HIS A 136 -1.96 -33.87 -3.22
C HIS A 136 -0.84 -33.26 -4.06
N LYS A 137 0.01 -34.08 -4.67
CA LYS A 137 1.09 -33.62 -5.56
C LYS A 137 0.57 -32.80 -6.74
N ARG A 138 -0.50 -33.30 -7.41
CA ARG A 138 -1.13 -32.58 -8.53
C ARG A 138 -1.77 -31.27 -8.09
N LEU A 139 -2.36 -31.21 -6.90
CA LEU A 139 -2.93 -30.00 -6.34
C LEU A 139 -1.84 -28.95 -6.06
N LEU A 140 -0.72 -29.35 -5.47
CA LEU A 140 0.41 -28.44 -5.24
C LEU A 140 0.98 -27.90 -6.56
N ASP A 141 1.04 -28.73 -7.62
CA ASP A 141 1.47 -28.29 -8.95
C ASP A 141 0.50 -27.28 -9.57
N GLU A 142 -0.80 -27.50 -9.40
CA GLU A 142 -1.85 -26.57 -9.81
C GLU A 142 -1.72 -25.21 -9.10
N ILE A 143 -1.50 -25.20 -7.78
CA ILE A 143 -1.29 -23.98 -7.00
C ILE A 143 -0.03 -23.27 -7.48
N LYS A 144 1.06 -23.99 -7.68
CA LYS A 144 2.32 -23.47 -8.18
C LYS A 144 2.17 -22.77 -9.53
N LYS A 145 1.44 -23.37 -10.46
CA LYS A 145 1.17 -22.79 -11.79
C LYS A 145 0.34 -21.51 -11.67
N GLY A 146 -0.72 -21.51 -10.85
CA GLY A 146 -1.57 -20.34 -10.64
C GLY A 146 -0.80 -19.16 -10.05
N VAL A 147 -0.01 -19.41 -9.00
CA VAL A 147 0.83 -18.38 -8.37
C VAL A 147 1.89 -17.86 -9.34
N GLN A 148 2.51 -18.73 -10.11
CA GLN A 148 3.48 -18.35 -11.15
C GLN A 148 2.84 -17.45 -12.21
N THR A 149 1.62 -17.74 -12.62
CA THR A 149 0.85 -16.91 -13.55
C THR A 149 0.65 -15.51 -12.99
N ILE A 150 0.24 -15.38 -11.74
CA ILE A 150 0.09 -14.07 -11.09
C ILE A 150 1.42 -13.31 -11.09
N GLN A 151 2.50 -13.95 -10.63
CA GLN A 151 3.79 -13.29 -10.52
C GLN A 151 4.31 -12.79 -11.87
N TYR A 152 4.31 -13.62 -12.90
CA TYR A 152 4.88 -13.25 -14.20
C TYR A 152 3.96 -12.32 -14.99
N GLN A 153 2.65 -12.49 -14.93
CA GLN A 153 1.75 -11.59 -15.64
C GLN A 153 1.78 -10.17 -15.06
N ILE A 154 1.80 -10.01 -13.75
CA ILE A 154 1.86 -8.67 -13.13
C ILE A 154 3.12 -7.91 -13.54
N VAL A 155 4.28 -8.55 -13.62
CA VAL A 155 5.53 -7.89 -14.02
C VAL A 155 5.66 -7.68 -15.53
N THR A 156 4.89 -8.38 -16.36
CA THR A 156 4.93 -8.28 -17.82
C THR A 156 3.75 -7.55 -18.43
N LEU A 157 2.65 -7.40 -17.69
CA LEU A 157 1.48 -6.63 -18.14
C LEU A 157 1.77 -5.12 -18.10
N LEU A 158 1.33 -4.44 -19.14
CA LEU A 158 1.28 -2.99 -19.18
C LEU A 158 -0.19 -2.56 -19.17
N THR A 159 -0.50 -1.56 -18.35
CA THR A 159 -1.80 -0.88 -18.36
C THR A 159 -1.91 -0.02 -19.62
N THR A 160 -3.09 0.50 -19.90
CA THR A 160 -3.29 1.49 -20.98
C THR A 160 -2.43 2.74 -20.78
N ASN A 161 -1.99 3.02 -19.55
CA ASN A 161 -1.10 4.12 -19.22
C ASN A 161 0.40 3.78 -19.39
N GLY A 162 0.71 2.59 -19.92
CA GLY A 162 2.09 2.16 -20.20
C GLY A 162 2.92 1.80 -18.95
N GLN A 163 2.28 1.60 -17.82
CA GLN A 163 2.91 1.24 -16.54
C GLN A 163 2.53 -0.17 -16.10
N ALA A 164 3.37 -0.81 -15.29
CA ALA A 164 2.99 -2.04 -14.60
C ALA A 164 1.86 -1.74 -13.59
N PRO A 165 0.89 -2.66 -13.41
CA PRO A 165 -0.16 -2.48 -12.42
C PRO A 165 0.41 -2.32 -11.01
N PHE A 166 0.03 -1.24 -10.31
CA PHE A 166 0.33 -1.09 -8.90
C PHE A 166 -0.66 -1.93 -8.10
N VAL A 167 -0.26 -3.14 -7.73
CA VAL A 167 -1.12 -4.09 -7.03
C VAL A 167 -0.45 -4.64 -5.78
N THR A 168 -1.26 -4.78 -4.73
CA THR A 168 -0.91 -5.40 -3.46
C THR A 168 -1.72 -6.67 -3.26
N ILE A 169 -1.05 -7.74 -2.82
CA ILE A 169 -1.67 -9.03 -2.47
C ILE A 169 -1.65 -9.18 -0.95
N PHE A 170 -2.83 -9.37 -0.38
CA PHE A 170 -3.04 -9.58 1.05
C PHE A 170 -3.14 -11.08 1.37
N MET A 171 -2.35 -11.51 2.35
CA MET A 171 -2.28 -12.89 2.84
C MET A 171 -2.72 -12.90 4.30
N TYR A 172 -3.96 -13.34 4.55
CA TYR A 172 -4.61 -13.30 5.86
C TYR A 172 -5.36 -14.60 6.13
N LEU A 173 -4.84 -15.44 7.03
CA LEU A 173 -5.39 -16.76 7.33
C LEU A 173 -6.76 -16.70 8.01
N ASN A 174 -6.92 -15.82 9.00
CA ASN A 174 -8.18 -15.65 9.73
C ASN A 174 -9.30 -14.99 8.91
N GLU A 175 -9.05 -14.60 7.67
CA GLU A 175 -10.10 -14.21 6.73
C GLU A 175 -10.90 -15.44 6.22
N ALA A 176 -10.37 -16.64 6.44
CA ALA A 176 -11.02 -17.89 6.05
C ALA A 176 -12.35 -18.11 6.76
N ARG A 177 -13.32 -18.70 6.05
CA ARG A 177 -14.65 -19.05 6.56
C ARG A 177 -14.74 -20.47 7.12
N SER A 178 -13.70 -21.27 6.90
CA SER A 178 -13.60 -22.65 7.38
C SER A 178 -12.15 -23.05 7.59
N GLU A 179 -11.92 -24.10 8.37
CA GLU A 179 -10.58 -24.64 8.58
C GLU A 179 -9.95 -25.16 7.27
N GLN A 180 -10.73 -25.72 6.35
CA GLN A 180 -10.22 -26.16 5.06
C GLN A 180 -9.80 -24.97 4.20
N GLU A 181 -10.60 -23.88 4.17
CA GLU A 181 -10.26 -22.66 3.45
C GLU A 181 -8.98 -22.02 4.03
N LYS A 182 -8.82 -22.04 5.37
CA LYS A 182 -7.62 -21.56 6.04
C LYS A 182 -6.36 -22.33 5.61
N LYS A 183 -6.45 -23.66 5.53
CA LYS A 183 -5.39 -24.52 5.00
C LYS A 183 -5.07 -24.21 3.54
N ASP A 184 -6.08 -23.94 2.74
CA ASP A 184 -5.91 -23.60 1.33
C ASP A 184 -5.26 -22.22 1.15
N ILE A 185 -5.64 -21.24 1.95
CA ILE A 185 -4.96 -19.92 2.01
C ILE A 185 -3.49 -20.11 2.41
N ALA A 186 -3.21 -20.98 3.37
CA ALA A 186 -1.84 -21.29 3.79
C ALA A 186 -1.00 -21.90 2.66
N LEU A 187 -1.57 -22.80 1.85
CA LEU A 187 -0.89 -23.37 0.68
C LEU A 187 -0.56 -22.30 -0.37
N ILE A 188 -1.50 -21.41 -0.65
CA ILE A 188 -1.29 -20.30 -1.60
C ILE A 188 -0.22 -19.36 -1.06
N THR A 189 -0.30 -18.97 0.21
CA THR A 189 0.67 -18.10 0.88
C THR A 189 2.07 -18.68 0.83
N GLU A 190 2.22 -19.96 1.16
CA GLU A 190 3.51 -20.66 1.12
C GLU A 190 4.13 -20.61 -0.28
N GLU A 191 3.34 -20.86 -1.32
CA GLU A 191 3.83 -20.84 -2.69
C GLU A 191 4.18 -19.42 -3.16
N ILE A 192 3.40 -18.41 -2.79
CA ILE A 192 3.71 -17.00 -3.08
C ILE A 192 5.06 -16.61 -2.45
N LEU A 193 5.27 -16.96 -1.19
CA LEU A 193 6.51 -16.65 -0.47
C LEU A 193 7.72 -17.39 -1.07
N LYS A 194 7.57 -18.67 -1.43
CA LYS A 194 8.62 -19.45 -2.09
C LYS A 194 9.03 -18.85 -3.44
N GLN A 195 8.06 -18.47 -4.26
CA GLN A 195 8.34 -17.87 -5.56
C GLN A 195 8.96 -16.48 -5.42
N ARG A 196 8.48 -15.66 -4.49
CA ARG A 196 9.08 -14.36 -4.21
C ARG A 196 10.49 -14.49 -3.64
N TYR A 197 10.75 -15.43 -2.75
CA TYR A 197 12.09 -15.71 -2.24
C TYR A 197 13.10 -16.02 -3.36
N ARG A 198 12.66 -16.81 -4.35
CA ARG A 198 13.45 -17.09 -5.55
C ARG A 198 13.62 -15.84 -6.41
N GLY A 199 12.58 -15.03 -6.57
CA GLY A 199 12.56 -13.85 -7.43
C GLY A 199 12.24 -14.16 -8.90
N VAL A 200 12.54 -13.20 -9.77
CA VAL A 200 12.42 -13.32 -11.23
C VAL A 200 13.76 -13.06 -11.90
N LYS A 201 13.97 -13.59 -13.10
CA LYS A 201 15.18 -13.30 -13.88
C LYS A 201 15.00 -12.06 -14.74
N ASN A 202 15.98 -11.17 -14.70
CA ASN A 202 16.07 -10.08 -15.68
C ASN A 202 16.58 -10.60 -17.04
N GLU A 203 16.71 -9.71 -18.04
CA GLU A 203 17.19 -10.06 -19.38
C GLU A 203 18.61 -10.64 -19.42
N LYS A 204 19.39 -10.45 -18.36
CA LYS A 204 20.75 -11.01 -18.21
C LYS A 204 20.76 -12.34 -17.46
N GLY A 205 19.57 -12.89 -17.14
CA GLY A 205 19.45 -14.17 -16.42
C GLY A 205 19.71 -14.08 -14.91
N VAL A 206 19.80 -12.88 -14.35
CA VAL A 206 20.06 -12.65 -12.92
C VAL A 206 18.74 -12.62 -12.16
N TRP A 207 18.71 -13.31 -11.02
CA TRP A 207 17.56 -13.32 -10.11
C TRP A 207 17.45 -11.98 -9.36
N ILE A 208 16.36 -11.26 -9.60
CA ILE A 208 16.06 -9.98 -8.98
C ILE A 208 14.73 -10.02 -8.21
N THR A 209 14.53 -9.05 -7.34
CA THR A 209 13.24 -8.83 -6.68
C THR A 209 12.32 -8.04 -7.61
N PRO A 210 11.14 -8.58 -8.01
CA PRO A 210 10.18 -7.80 -8.76
C PRO A 210 9.56 -6.71 -7.87
N ALA A 211 9.29 -5.54 -8.44
CA ALA A 211 8.65 -4.44 -7.72
C ALA A 211 7.21 -4.79 -7.32
N PHE A 212 6.49 -5.48 -8.18
CA PHE A 212 5.09 -5.89 -7.99
C PHE A 212 4.88 -7.38 -8.28
N PRO A 213 3.82 -7.99 -7.70
CA PRO A 213 2.90 -7.42 -6.70
C PRO A 213 3.60 -7.11 -5.37
N LYS A 214 3.18 -6.04 -4.69
CA LYS A 214 3.53 -5.84 -3.29
C LYS A 214 2.86 -6.95 -2.46
N LEU A 215 3.55 -7.48 -1.47
CA LEU A 215 3.04 -8.53 -0.60
C LEU A 215 2.85 -8.01 0.81
N ILE A 216 1.67 -8.28 1.40
CA ILE A 216 1.38 -7.99 2.79
C ILE A 216 0.99 -9.29 3.49
N TYR A 217 1.70 -9.60 4.56
CA TYR A 217 1.50 -10.77 5.40
C TYR A 217 0.88 -10.34 6.73
N CYS A 218 -0.31 -10.87 7.02
CA CYS A 218 -0.98 -10.61 8.28
C CYS A 218 -0.39 -11.46 9.39
N LEU A 219 0.00 -10.82 10.48
CA LEU A 219 0.49 -11.47 11.69
C LEU A 219 -0.69 -11.79 12.59
N GLU A 220 -0.82 -13.05 12.94
CA GLU A 220 -1.94 -13.62 13.69
C GLU A 220 -1.39 -14.45 14.85
N ASP A 221 -2.22 -14.75 15.85
CA ASP A 221 -1.81 -15.53 17.04
C ASP A 221 -1.33 -16.94 16.67
N ASP A 222 -1.93 -17.57 15.67
CA ASP A 222 -1.56 -18.91 15.22
C ASP A 222 -0.43 -18.98 14.19
N ASN A 223 0.21 -17.84 13.88
CA ASN A 223 1.39 -17.80 13.03
C ASN A 223 2.62 -17.07 13.61
N VAL A 224 2.47 -16.31 14.70
CA VAL A 224 3.59 -15.57 15.33
C VAL A 224 4.17 -16.25 16.58
N GLU A 225 3.39 -17.09 17.23
CA GLU A 225 3.85 -17.77 18.44
C GLU A 225 4.62 -19.05 18.07
N PRO A 226 5.81 -19.28 18.66
CA PRO A 226 6.55 -20.53 18.45
C PRO A 226 5.69 -21.76 18.77
N GLY A 227 5.66 -22.72 17.85
CA GLY A 227 4.86 -23.93 17.99
C GLY A 227 3.40 -23.80 17.56
N SER A 228 2.96 -22.62 17.15
CA SER A 228 1.62 -22.44 16.56
C SER A 228 1.51 -23.12 15.18
N PRO A 229 0.28 -23.44 14.73
CA PRO A 229 0.07 -24.25 13.52
C PRO A 229 0.71 -23.70 12.25
N TYR A 230 0.76 -22.37 12.11
CA TYR A 230 1.25 -21.70 10.91
C TYR A 230 2.53 -20.88 11.14
N TYR A 231 3.23 -21.12 12.23
CA TYR A 231 4.51 -20.47 12.54
C TYR A 231 5.54 -20.64 11.40
N TYR A 232 5.55 -21.79 10.73
CA TYR A 232 6.43 -22.07 9.60
C TYR A 232 6.24 -21.09 8.44
N LEU A 233 5.03 -20.57 8.22
CA LEU A 233 4.77 -19.55 7.21
C LEU A 233 5.44 -18.22 7.56
N THR A 234 5.41 -17.84 8.83
CA THR A 234 6.05 -16.61 9.31
C THR A 234 7.58 -16.73 9.24
N GLU A 235 8.14 -17.92 9.52
CA GLU A 235 9.56 -18.16 9.29
C GLU A 235 9.95 -18.04 7.81
N LEU A 236 9.11 -18.56 6.91
CA LEU A 236 9.31 -18.42 5.47
C LEU A 236 9.18 -16.96 5.03
N ALA A 237 8.20 -16.22 5.57
CA ALA A 237 8.03 -14.79 5.35
C ALA A 237 9.27 -14.00 5.83
N ALA A 238 9.81 -14.33 7.01
CA ALA A 238 11.03 -13.72 7.55
C ALA A 238 12.24 -13.94 6.63
N LYS A 239 12.43 -15.16 6.12
CA LYS A 239 13.48 -15.48 5.13
C LYS A 239 13.32 -14.67 3.85
N CYS A 240 12.08 -14.57 3.37
CA CYS A 240 11.75 -13.78 2.20
C CYS A 240 12.05 -12.29 2.42
N THR A 241 11.64 -11.73 3.56
CA THR A 241 11.91 -10.34 3.94
C THR A 241 13.41 -10.06 4.02
N ALA A 242 14.18 -10.94 4.66
CA ALA A 242 15.62 -10.78 4.79
C ALA A 242 16.34 -10.68 3.44
N LYS A 243 15.86 -11.40 2.42
CA LYS A 243 16.47 -11.45 1.09
C LYS A 243 15.85 -10.47 0.09
N ARG A 244 14.53 -10.23 0.17
CA ARG A 244 13.75 -9.54 -0.86
C ARG A 244 13.05 -8.28 -0.37
N MET A 245 13.15 -7.94 0.92
CA MET A 245 12.46 -6.81 1.56
C MET A 245 10.92 -6.88 1.49
N VAL A 246 10.39 -8.04 1.23
CA VAL A 246 8.94 -8.35 1.23
C VAL A 246 8.75 -9.74 1.83
N PRO A 247 7.58 -10.01 2.44
CA PRO A 247 6.39 -9.17 2.59
C PRO A 247 6.54 -8.06 3.63
N ASP A 248 5.62 -7.08 3.58
CA ASP A 248 5.35 -6.18 4.69
C ASP A 248 4.39 -6.85 5.67
N TYR A 249 4.27 -6.31 6.89
CA TYR A 249 3.53 -6.93 7.97
C TYR A 249 2.43 -6.04 8.52
N ILE A 250 1.22 -6.59 8.63
CA ILE A 250 0.09 -6.01 9.35
C ILE A 250 -0.16 -6.86 10.59
N SER A 251 -0.32 -6.22 11.76
CA SER A 251 -0.71 -6.87 13.00
C SER A 251 -2.23 -6.97 13.10
N GLU A 252 -2.77 -8.18 13.07
CA GLU A 252 -4.19 -8.41 13.37
C GLU A 252 -4.53 -7.90 14.77
N LYS A 253 -3.72 -8.23 15.76
CA LYS A 253 -3.92 -7.83 17.17
C LYS A 253 -4.13 -6.32 17.32
N ILE A 254 -3.30 -5.51 16.69
CA ILE A 254 -3.38 -4.05 16.78
C ILE A 254 -4.52 -3.51 15.93
N MET A 255 -4.74 -4.07 14.73
CA MET A 255 -5.83 -3.63 13.87
C MET A 255 -7.21 -3.86 14.49
N LEU A 256 -7.43 -4.99 15.16
CA LEU A 256 -8.68 -5.26 15.87
C LEU A 256 -9.00 -4.23 16.96
N GLN A 257 -7.96 -3.59 17.51
CA GLN A 257 -8.11 -2.51 18.49
C GLN A 257 -8.36 -1.14 17.85
N LEU A 258 -7.77 -0.88 16.69
CA LEU A 258 -7.78 0.44 16.04
C LEU A 258 -8.91 0.60 15.02
N LYS A 259 -9.24 -0.46 14.31
CA LYS A 259 -10.26 -0.46 13.24
C LYS A 259 -11.58 -0.99 13.78
N VAL A 260 -12.20 -0.18 14.64
CA VAL A 260 -13.48 -0.49 15.29
C VAL A 260 -14.62 0.19 14.53
N ASP A 261 -15.67 -0.55 14.23
CA ASP A 261 -16.86 -0.04 13.54
C ASP A 261 -17.87 0.61 14.51
N LYS A 262 -19.00 1.07 13.96
CA LYS A 262 -20.09 1.70 14.74
C LYS A 262 -20.76 0.75 15.76
N ASN A 263 -20.57 -0.56 15.59
CA ASN A 263 -21.12 -1.59 16.50
C ASN A 263 -20.12 -1.95 17.61
N GLY A 264 -18.92 -1.37 17.59
CA GLY A 264 -17.84 -1.66 18.54
C GLY A 264 -17.04 -2.91 18.18
N GLU A 265 -17.19 -3.47 16.99
CA GLU A 265 -16.45 -4.63 16.51
C GLU A 265 -15.15 -4.19 15.82
N GLY A 266 -14.04 -4.83 16.17
CA GLY A 266 -12.74 -4.62 15.54
C GLY A 266 -12.55 -5.51 14.31
N HIS A 267 -11.85 -4.98 13.31
CA HIS A 267 -11.62 -5.67 12.04
C HIS A 267 -10.16 -5.59 11.59
N CYS A 268 -9.72 -6.62 10.85
CA CYS A 268 -8.44 -6.63 10.18
C CYS A 268 -8.64 -6.77 8.66
N TYR A 269 -8.03 -5.87 7.93
CA TYR A 269 -8.07 -5.82 6.46
C TYR A 269 -6.83 -5.10 5.93
N THR A 270 -6.61 -5.16 4.62
CA THR A 270 -5.42 -4.57 4.02
C THR A 270 -5.61 -3.09 3.66
N CYS A 271 -4.48 -2.41 3.45
CA CYS A 271 -4.48 -1.12 2.78
C CYS A 271 -4.82 -1.26 1.28
N MET A 272 -5.20 -0.16 0.68
CA MET A 272 -5.32 0.01 -0.77
C MET A 272 -3.94 0.42 -1.32
N GLY A 273 -3.39 -0.36 -2.24
CA GLY A 273 -2.07 -0.09 -2.78
C GLY A 273 -0.97 -0.18 -1.71
N CYS A 274 -0.36 0.95 -1.33
CA CYS A 274 0.80 0.92 -0.43
C CYS A 274 0.47 1.11 1.05
N ARG A 275 -0.36 2.09 1.44
CA ARG A 275 -0.64 2.41 2.85
C ARG A 275 -1.96 3.13 3.12
N SER A 276 -2.79 3.35 2.11
CA SER A 276 -4.10 3.99 2.27
C SER A 276 -5.09 2.99 2.86
N PHE A 277 -5.65 3.28 4.04
CA PHE A 277 -6.65 2.43 4.67
C PHE A 277 -8.03 3.08 4.60
N LEU A 278 -9.02 2.25 4.29
CA LEU A 278 -10.41 2.59 4.50
C LEU A 278 -10.71 2.66 6.00
N THR A 279 -11.70 3.46 6.37
CA THR A 279 -12.28 3.37 7.70
C THR A 279 -13.30 2.23 7.75
N PRO A 280 -13.56 1.61 8.91
CA PRO A 280 -14.58 0.59 9.04
C PRO A 280 -15.94 1.06 8.56
N TYR A 281 -16.64 0.22 7.81
CA TYR A 281 -17.95 0.51 7.23
C TYR A 281 -18.87 -0.70 7.36
N VAL A 282 -20.11 -0.43 7.71
CA VAL A 282 -21.18 -1.43 7.80
C VAL A 282 -22.22 -1.09 6.75
N ASN A 283 -22.52 -2.04 5.87
CA ASN A 283 -23.46 -1.88 4.77
C ASN A 283 -24.92 -1.82 5.25
N GLU A 284 -25.86 -1.67 4.32
CA GLU A 284 -27.31 -1.58 4.62
C GLU A 284 -27.88 -2.85 5.29
N LYS A 285 -27.20 -3.99 5.11
CA LYS A 285 -27.56 -5.27 5.74
C LYS A 285 -27.00 -5.42 7.16
N GLY A 286 -26.24 -4.43 7.65
CA GLY A 286 -25.57 -4.49 8.94
C GLY A 286 -24.26 -5.31 8.94
N GLU A 287 -23.73 -5.65 7.78
CA GLU A 287 -22.50 -6.45 7.62
C GLU A 287 -21.29 -5.54 7.39
N PRO A 288 -20.12 -5.85 7.99
CA PRO A 288 -18.87 -5.16 7.66
C PRO A 288 -18.52 -5.35 6.19
N GLN A 289 -18.09 -4.28 5.54
CA GLN A 289 -17.66 -4.34 4.13
C GLN A 289 -16.34 -3.60 3.94
N TYR A 290 -15.36 -4.26 3.34
CA TYR A 290 -14.04 -3.69 3.01
C TYR A 290 -13.79 -3.73 1.51
N TYR A 291 -14.00 -4.87 0.86
CA TYR A 291 -13.83 -5.04 -0.58
C TYR A 291 -14.95 -4.36 -1.37
N GLY A 292 -14.63 -3.90 -2.55
CA GLY A 292 -15.53 -3.09 -3.36
C GLY A 292 -15.61 -1.63 -2.90
N ARG A 293 -14.65 -1.16 -2.11
CA ARG A 293 -14.58 0.21 -1.60
C ARG A 293 -13.32 0.91 -2.09
N PHE A 294 -13.29 2.24 -2.02
CA PHE A 294 -12.23 3.03 -2.64
C PHE A 294 -11.96 4.36 -1.92
N ASN A 295 -10.85 5.00 -2.30
CA ASN A 295 -10.47 6.35 -1.89
C ASN A 295 -10.71 7.33 -3.03
N GLN A 296 -11.35 8.46 -2.75
CA GLN A 296 -11.70 9.47 -3.74
C GLN A 296 -10.50 10.33 -4.16
N GLY A 297 -9.51 10.49 -3.30
CA GLY A 297 -8.31 11.27 -3.57
C GLY A 297 -7.67 11.86 -2.32
N VAL A 298 -6.55 12.54 -2.51
CA VAL A 298 -5.68 13.04 -1.43
C VAL A 298 -5.28 14.48 -1.68
N VAL A 299 -5.22 15.26 -0.61
CA VAL A 299 -4.55 16.58 -0.55
C VAL A 299 -3.67 16.60 0.70
N THR A 300 -2.44 17.03 0.57
CA THR A 300 -1.46 17.04 1.68
C THR A 300 -1.18 18.46 2.16
N ILE A 301 -1.20 18.66 3.47
CA ILE A 301 -0.78 19.90 4.14
C ILE A 301 0.72 19.86 4.42
N ASN A 302 1.39 21.00 4.22
CA ASN A 302 2.78 21.21 4.61
C ASN A 302 2.84 21.79 6.02
N LEU A 303 3.11 20.96 7.02
CA LEU A 303 3.19 21.40 8.42
C LEU A 303 4.37 22.36 8.66
N VAL A 304 5.43 22.25 7.88
CA VAL A 304 6.60 23.14 8.00
C VAL A 304 6.24 24.55 7.56
N ASP A 305 5.42 24.69 6.52
CA ASP A 305 4.87 25.99 6.11
C ASP A 305 4.08 26.66 7.24
N VAL A 306 3.24 25.92 7.93
CA VAL A 306 2.46 26.41 9.08
C VAL A 306 3.40 26.96 10.16
N ALA A 307 4.42 26.17 10.53
CA ALA A 307 5.39 26.55 11.54
C ALA A 307 6.18 27.81 11.15
N LEU A 308 6.75 27.84 9.96
CA LEU A 308 7.58 28.96 9.49
C LEU A 308 6.75 30.25 9.32
N SER A 309 5.53 30.14 8.82
CA SER A 309 4.61 31.27 8.66
C SER A 309 4.17 31.87 10.00
N SER A 310 4.17 31.10 11.08
CA SER A 310 3.83 31.56 12.43
C SER A 310 4.95 32.36 13.11
N ASN A 311 6.17 32.30 12.58
CA ASN A 311 7.36 32.89 13.16
C ASN A 311 7.54 32.59 14.66
N LYS A 312 7.29 31.32 15.05
CA LYS A 312 7.32 30.76 16.42
C LYS A 312 6.28 31.33 17.39
N ASP A 313 5.33 32.11 16.92
CA ASP A 313 4.18 32.54 17.73
C ASP A 313 3.13 31.42 17.75
N ILE A 314 2.89 30.85 18.92
CA ILE A 314 1.98 29.72 19.09
C ILE A 314 0.51 30.05 18.75
N LYS A 315 0.07 31.29 19.02
CA LYS A 315 -1.28 31.72 18.67
C LYS A 315 -1.45 31.85 17.15
N GLN A 316 -0.44 32.44 16.50
CA GLN A 316 -0.40 32.52 15.05
C GLN A 316 -0.27 31.13 14.41
N PHE A 317 0.47 30.22 15.02
CA PHE A 317 0.59 28.84 14.56
C PHE A 317 -0.79 28.17 14.40
N TRP A 318 -1.61 28.16 15.44
CA TRP A 318 -2.94 27.55 15.39
C TRP A 318 -3.88 28.24 14.42
N LYS A 319 -3.84 29.57 14.35
CA LYS A 319 -4.63 30.35 13.39
C LYS A 319 -4.26 30.00 11.94
N ILE A 320 -2.98 30.03 11.62
CA ILE A 320 -2.48 29.69 10.28
C ILE A 320 -2.77 28.22 9.96
N PHE A 321 -2.64 27.33 10.93
CA PHE A 321 -2.97 25.93 10.76
C PHE A 321 -4.43 25.75 10.33
N ASP A 322 -5.37 26.42 10.99
CA ASP A 322 -6.78 26.39 10.61
C ASP A 322 -7.02 26.96 9.19
N GLU A 323 -6.33 28.04 8.83
CA GLU A 323 -6.41 28.59 7.46
C GLU A 323 -5.89 27.59 6.40
N ARG A 324 -4.80 26.88 6.68
CA ARG A 324 -4.26 25.85 5.78
C ARG A 324 -5.15 24.61 5.72
N LEU A 325 -5.75 24.21 6.83
CA LEU A 325 -6.73 23.13 6.86
C LEU A 325 -7.98 23.47 6.05
N ASP A 326 -8.45 24.73 6.09
CA ASP A 326 -9.56 25.16 5.23
C ASP A 326 -9.22 25.06 3.74
N LEU A 327 -8.00 25.43 3.34
CA LEU A 327 -7.52 25.24 1.97
C LEU A 327 -7.57 23.75 1.57
N CYS A 328 -7.08 22.87 2.44
CA CYS A 328 -7.13 21.42 2.21
C CYS A 328 -8.56 20.91 2.10
N TYR A 329 -9.45 21.33 2.99
CA TYR A 329 -10.87 20.98 2.96
C TYR A 329 -11.51 21.36 1.63
N ARG A 330 -11.34 22.60 1.18
CA ARG A 330 -11.90 23.07 -0.09
C ARG A 330 -11.30 22.33 -1.29
N ALA A 331 -10.01 22.05 -1.27
CA ALA A 331 -9.35 21.25 -2.30
C ALA A 331 -9.87 19.80 -2.35
N LEU A 332 -10.09 19.17 -1.19
CA LEU A 332 -10.71 17.84 -1.10
C LEU A 332 -12.15 17.85 -1.60
N MET A 333 -12.91 18.92 -1.29
CA MET A 333 -14.26 19.07 -1.82
C MET A 333 -14.29 19.21 -3.35
N GLU A 334 -13.29 19.85 -3.97
CA GLU A 334 -13.18 19.87 -5.45
C GLU A 334 -12.96 18.46 -6.02
N ARG A 335 -12.17 17.60 -5.35
CA ARG A 335 -12.04 16.19 -5.73
C ARG A 335 -13.37 15.44 -5.65
N HIS A 336 -14.08 15.61 -4.53
CA HIS A 336 -15.39 14.98 -4.34
C HIS A 336 -16.40 15.44 -5.41
N LYS A 337 -16.50 16.74 -5.64
CA LYS A 337 -17.40 17.32 -6.65
C LYS A 337 -17.09 16.82 -8.06
N ARG A 338 -15.82 16.56 -8.36
CA ARG A 338 -15.41 16.04 -9.67
C ARG A 338 -15.94 14.64 -9.94
N LEU A 339 -16.15 13.83 -8.91
CA LEU A 339 -16.71 12.48 -9.02
C LEU A 339 -18.24 12.46 -9.04
N LEU A 340 -18.92 13.49 -8.49
CA LEU A 340 -20.38 13.58 -8.50
C LEU A 340 -20.92 13.59 -9.95
N GLY A 341 -21.99 12.86 -10.18
CA GLY A 341 -22.62 12.73 -11.49
C GLY A 341 -21.91 11.80 -12.47
N THR A 342 -20.79 11.17 -12.05
CA THR A 342 -20.09 10.18 -12.88
C THR A 342 -21.01 9.00 -13.17
N LYS A 343 -21.19 8.67 -14.43
CA LYS A 343 -22.00 7.54 -14.87
C LYS A 343 -21.23 6.23 -14.73
N SER A 344 -21.91 5.17 -14.37
CA SER A 344 -21.33 3.82 -14.30
C SER A 344 -20.68 3.36 -15.62
N ASP A 345 -21.11 3.94 -16.72
CA ASP A 345 -20.58 3.66 -18.07
C ASP A 345 -19.15 4.19 -18.30
N VAL A 346 -18.65 5.10 -17.45
CA VAL A 346 -17.30 5.67 -17.57
C VAL A 346 -16.24 4.59 -17.37
N ALA A 347 -16.47 3.69 -16.42
CA ALA A 347 -15.58 2.56 -16.12
C ALA A 347 -16.42 1.31 -15.72
N PRO A 348 -17.03 0.60 -16.69
CA PRO A 348 -17.95 -0.50 -16.39
C PRO A 348 -17.35 -1.60 -15.52
N ILE A 349 -16.07 -1.92 -15.69
CA ILE A 349 -15.37 -2.93 -14.88
C ILE A 349 -15.43 -2.58 -13.39
N LEU A 350 -15.34 -1.29 -13.03
CA LEU A 350 -15.39 -0.81 -11.66
C LEU A 350 -16.81 -0.78 -11.13
N TRP A 351 -17.73 -0.18 -11.90
CA TRP A 351 -19.02 0.27 -11.39
C TRP A 351 -20.18 -0.66 -11.73
N GLN A 352 -20.09 -1.44 -12.82
CA GLN A 352 -21.16 -2.34 -13.27
C GLN A 352 -20.82 -3.83 -13.09
N TYR A 353 -19.54 -4.19 -13.16
CA TYR A 353 -19.12 -5.60 -13.26
C TYR A 353 -18.35 -6.13 -12.04
N GLY A 354 -18.50 -5.48 -10.92
CA GLY A 354 -18.23 -6.05 -9.60
C GLY A 354 -16.90 -5.68 -8.95
N ALA A 355 -15.98 -4.97 -9.62
CA ALA A 355 -14.72 -4.59 -8.96
C ALA A 355 -14.97 -3.71 -7.74
N LEU A 356 -15.87 -2.71 -7.84
CA LEU A 356 -16.27 -1.83 -6.75
C LEU A 356 -17.79 -1.86 -6.50
N ALA A 357 -18.60 -2.07 -7.52
CA ALA A 357 -20.05 -2.10 -7.41
C ALA A 357 -20.68 -2.89 -8.56
N ARG A 358 -22.00 -3.08 -8.47
CA ARG A 358 -22.86 -3.62 -9.53
C ARG A 358 -24.03 -2.68 -9.80
N LEU A 359 -23.69 -1.46 -10.24
CA LEU A 359 -24.66 -0.46 -10.63
C LEU A 359 -25.26 -0.80 -12.01
N ASN A 360 -26.48 -0.32 -12.24
CA ASN A 360 -27.08 -0.41 -13.55
C ASN A 360 -26.37 0.54 -14.55
N LYS A 361 -26.45 0.20 -15.83
CA LYS A 361 -25.96 1.05 -16.89
C LYS A 361 -26.65 2.44 -16.83
N GLY A 362 -25.87 3.51 -16.91
CA GLY A 362 -26.33 4.89 -16.82
C GLY A 362 -26.63 5.41 -15.40
N GLU A 363 -26.56 4.56 -14.38
CA GLU A 363 -26.66 4.97 -12.97
C GLU A 363 -25.43 5.79 -12.57
N THR A 364 -25.61 6.79 -11.69
CA THR A 364 -24.48 7.56 -11.16
C THR A 364 -23.84 6.84 -9.96
N ILE A 365 -22.55 7.10 -9.73
CA ILE A 365 -21.81 6.55 -8.59
C ILE A 365 -22.05 7.33 -7.28
N ASP A 366 -22.89 8.34 -7.29
CA ASP A 366 -23.03 9.31 -6.20
C ASP A 366 -23.28 8.66 -4.83
N LYS A 367 -24.12 7.62 -4.77
CA LYS A 367 -24.37 6.90 -3.52
C LYS A 367 -23.13 6.24 -2.90
N LEU A 368 -22.08 6.00 -3.70
CA LEU A 368 -20.82 5.42 -3.27
C LEU A 368 -19.83 6.47 -2.73
N LEU A 369 -20.15 7.76 -2.83
CA LEU A 369 -19.30 8.87 -2.42
C LEU A 369 -19.59 9.38 -1.01
N PHE A 370 -20.66 8.90 -0.36
CA PHE A 370 -21.15 9.37 0.93
C PHE A 370 -21.24 8.26 1.98
N ASN A 371 -21.45 8.67 3.22
CA ASN A 371 -21.77 7.81 4.36
C ASN A 371 -20.73 6.72 4.66
N GLY A 372 -19.48 6.94 4.30
CA GLY A 372 -18.38 6.03 4.60
C GLY A 372 -18.17 4.88 3.61
N TYR A 373 -18.96 4.78 2.53
CA TYR A 373 -18.68 3.77 1.50
C TYR A 373 -17.29 3.95 0.87
N SER A 374 -16.93 5.19 0.58
CA SER A 374 -15.58 5.58 0.17
C SER A 374 -14.99 6.59 1.16
N THR A 375 -13.67 6.74 1.14
CA THR A 375 -12.93 7.70 1.94
C THR A 375 -12.36 8.81 1.09
N ILE A 376 -12.03 9.95 1.72
CA ILE A 376 -11.22 10.99 1.12
C ILE A 376 -10.17 11.43 2.15
N SER A 377 -8.94 11.70 1.72
CA SER A 377 -7.82 11.71 2.66
C SER A 377 -7.12 13.06 2.74
N LEU A 378 -6.93 13.53 3.98
CA LEU A 378 -6.01 14.60 4.32
C LEU A 378 -4.64 14.01 4.61
N GLY A 379 -3.66 14.27 3.74
CA GLY A 379 -2.25 13.93 3.96
C GLY A 379 -1.53 15.03 4.74
N TYR A 380 -0.38 14.71 5.31
CA TYR A 380 0.48 15.65 6.01
C TYR A 380 1.95 15.33 5.85
N ALA A 381 2.80 16.34 5.93
CA ALA A 381 4.24 16.23 5.76
C ALA A 381 4.99 17.14 6.71
N GLY A 382 6.18 16.72 7.13
CA GLY A 382 7.11 17.56 7.86
C GLY A 382 6.78 17.78 9.35
N LEU A 383 6.18 16.78 10.00
CA LEU A 383 5.90 16.87 11.44
C LEU A 383 7.18 17.10 12.26
N TYR A 384 8.28 16.40 11.92
CA TYR A 384 9.56 16.58 12.58
C TYR A 384 10.05 18.04 12.48
N GLU A 385 10.17 18.58 11.27
CA GLU A 385 10.68 19.93 11.04
C GLU A 385 9.76 20.99 11.64
N CYS A 386 8.46 20.79 11.62
CA CYS A 386 7.46 21.65 12.25
C CYS A 386 7.71 21.74 13.76
N VAL A 387 7.79 20.61 14.44
CA VAL A 387 8.01 20.55 15.89
C VAL A 387 9.39 21.08 16.25
N TYR A 388 10.43 20.73 15.47
CA TYR A 388 11.79 21.22 15.69
C TYR A 388 11.88 22.74 15.59
N TYR A 389 11.26 23.34 14.58
CA TYR A 389 11.25 24.80 14.45
C TYR A 389 10.54 25.49 15.61
N MET A 390 9.40 24.97 16.04
CA MET A 390 8.59 25.58 17.11
C MET A 390 9.20 25.40 18.51
N THR A 391 9.82 24.26 18.78
CA THR A 391 10.28 23.88 20.14
C THR A 391 11.80 23.84 20.30
N GLY A 392 12.56 23.80 19.22
CA GLY A 392 14.00 23.56 19.25
C GLY A 392 14.40 22.10 19.49
N LYS A 393 13.43 21.17 19.56
CA LYS A 393 13.63 19.74 19.87
C LYS A 393 12.99 18.85 18.82
N SER A 394 13.56 17.64 18.63
CA SER A 394 12.92 16.60 17.84
C SER A 394 11.57 16.21 18.46
N HIS A 395 10.63 15.79 17.62
CA HIS A 395 9.34 15.26 18.12
C HIS A 395 9.48 13.96 18.92
N THR A 396 10.65 13.33 18.89
CA THR A 396 11.01 12.19 19.76
C THR A 396 11.38 12.61 21.18
N ASP A 397 11.75 13.88 21.38
CA ASP A 397 12.05 14.39 22.73
C ASP A 397 10.77 14.39 23.59
N PRO A 398 10.80 13.82 24.81
CA PRO A 398 9.62 13.74 25.67
C PRO A 398 8.93 15.08 25.97
N GLU A 399 9.66 16.21 25.90
CA GLU A 399 9.09 17.54 26.09
C GLU A 399 8.38 18.06 24.82
N ALA A 400 8.76 17.58 23.63
CA ALA A 400 8.20 18.00 22.36
C ALA A 400 7.12 17.04 21.82
N THR A 401 7.14 15.77 22.20
CA THR A 401 6.16 14.74 21.78
C THR A 401 4.71 15.17 22.02
N PRO A 402 4.32 15.76 23.17
CA PRO A 402 2.95 16.22 23.38
C PRO A 402 2.46 17.22 22.34
N PHE A 403 3.32 18.15 21.91
CA PHE A 403 2.99 19.12 20.86
C PHE A 403 2.78 18.42 19.51
N ALA A 404 3.63 17.44 19.17
CA ALA A 404 3.44 16.64 17.96
C ALA A 404 2.09 15.88 17.97
N LEU A 405 1.72 15.28 19.09
CA LEU A 405 0.44 14.60 19.25
C LEU A 405 -0.76 15.55 19.18
N GLU A 406 -0.63 16.77 19.71
CA GLU A 406 -1.65 17.82 19.62
C GLU A 406 -1.87 18.27 18.16
N ILE A 407 -0.81 18.42 17.38
CA ILE A 407 -0.91 18.69 15.93
C ILE A 407 -1.69 17.59 15.23
N MET A 408 -1.37 16.34 15.49
CA MET A 408 -2.08 15.18 14.91
C MET A 408 -3.56 15.15 15.30
N GLN A 409 -3.84 15.40 16.57
CA GLN A 409 -5.22 15.43 17.06
C GLN A 409 -6.02 16.57 16.42
N HIS A 410 -5.41 17.75 16.26
CA HIS A 410 -6.04 18.89 15.60
C HIS A 410 -6.47 18.58 14.16
N MET A 411 -5.63 17.87 13.40
CA MET A 411 -6.00 17.42 12.05
C MET A 411 -7.12 16.38 12.07
N ASN A 412 -7.13 15.46 13.03
CA ASN A 412 -8.22 14.49 13.19
C ASN A 412 -9.54 15.17 13.54
N ASP A 413 -9.50 16.17 14.43
CA ASP A 413 -10.68 16.94 14.80
C ASP A 413 -11.26 17.72 13.61
N ALA A 414 -10.40 18.26 12.75
CA ALA A 414 -10.82 18.88 11.50
C ALA A 414 -11.51 17.88 10.57
N CYS A 415 -10.90 16.71 10.34
CA CYS A 415 -11.51 15.64 9.54
C CYS A 415 -12.88 15.21 10.09
N LYS A 416 -13.00 15.09 11.41
CA LYS A 416 -14.27 14.75 12.07
C LYS A 416 -15.36 15.81 11.82
N LYS A 417 -15.03 17.09 11.96
CA LYS A 417 -15.97 18.20 11.67
C LYS A 417 -16.43 18.19 10.22
N TRP A 418 -15.51 17.95 9.28
CA TRP A 418 -15.87 17.89 7.86
C TRP A 418 -16.76 16.68 7.56
N LYS A 419 -16.46 15.52 8.15
CA LYS A 419 -17.28 14.32 8.04
C LYS A 419 -18.72 14.54 8.54
N GLU A 420 -18.88 15.16 9.69
CA GLU A 420 -20.18 15.48 10.26
C GLU A 420 -20.97 16.47 9.38
N LYS A 421 -20.29 17.45 8.79
CA LYS A 421 -20.88 18.46 7.92
C LYS A 421 -21.29 17.93 6.55
N GLU A 422 -20.42 17.18 5.91
CA GLU A 422 -20.57 16.80 4.49
C GLU A 422 -21.09 15.38 4.29
N HIS A 423 -21.14 14.57 5.34
CA HIS A 423 -21.44 13.12 5.28
C HIS A 423 -20.49 12.35 4.36
N ILE A 424 -19.25 12.82 4.24
CA ILE A 424 -18.15 12.21 3.50
C ILE A 424 -17.10 11.75 4.49
N ASP A 425 -16.49 10.60 4.26
CA ASP A 425 -15.54 10.02 5.19
C ASP A 425 -14.13 10.58 5.02
N PHE A 426 -13.90 11.78 5.57
CA PHE A 426 -12.57 12.38 5.65
C PHE A 426 -11.72 11.64 6.69
N SER A 427 -10.48 11.33 6.33
CA SER A 427 -9.55 10.66 7.24
C SER A 427 -8.13 11.18 7.09
N LEU A 428 -7.40 11.21 8.21
CA LEU A 428 -6.00 11.63 8.23
C LEU A 428 -5.11 10.50 7.73
N TYR A 429 -4.22 10.82 6.79
CA TYR A 429 -3.42 9.87 6.04
C TYR A 429 -1.94 10.23 6.01
N GLY A 430 -1.09 9.34 6.51
CA GLY A 430 0.36 9.41 6.33
C GLY A 430 0.74 9.02 4.89
N THR A 431 0.36 9.86 3.92
CA THR A 431 0.48 9.57 2.49
C THR A 431 1.93 9.40 2.04
N PRO A 432 2.19 8.53 1.04
CA PRO A 432 3.46 8.57 0.32
C PRO A 432 3.62 9.93 -0.36
N LEU A 433 4.79 10.52 -0.21
CA LEU A 433 5.04 11.87 -0.69
C LEU A 433 6.01 11.94 -1.86
N GLU A 434 6.79 10.88 -2.09
CA GLU A 434 7.71 10.78 -3.23
C GLU A 434 8.43 12.12 -3.54
N SER A 435 8.22 12.67 -4.74
CA SER A 435 8.77 13.96 -5.13
C SER A 435 8.17 15.17 -4.41
N THR A 436 7.07 15.00 -3.68
CA THR A 436 6.40 16.09 -2.94
C THR A 436 7.25 16.62 -1.81
N THR A 437 8.02 15.76 -1.13
CA THR A 437 8.96 16.19 -0.07
C THR A 437 10.03 17.13 -0.62
N TYR A 438 10.54 16.84 -1.82
CA TYR A 438 11.48 17.72 -2.53
C TYR A 438 10.82 19.03 -2.95
N LYS A 439 9.63 18.98 -3.54
CA LYS A 439 8.86 20.17 -3.93
C LYS A 439 8.63 21.08 -2.73
N PHE A 440 8.16 20.53 -1.61
CA PHE A 440 7.94 21.29 -0.38
C PHE A 440 9.23 21.94 0.14
N ALA A 441 10.33 21.19 0.19
CA ALA A 441 11.62 21.74 0.59
C ALA A 441 12.04 22.92 -0.28
N LYS A 442 11.94 22.79 -1.61
CA LYS A 442 12.29 23.88 -2.54
C LYS A 442 11.39 25.11 -2.39
N CYS A 443 10.11 24.93 -2.21
CA CYS A 443 9.16 26.02 -1.96
C CYS A 443 9.46 26.74 -0.63
N LEU A 444 9.77 25.98 0.43
CA LEU A 444 10.14 26.55 1.72
C LEU A 444 11.45 27.34 1.64
N GLN A 445 12.47 26.79 0.97
CA GLN A 445 13.74 27.49 0.75
C GLN A 445 13.55 28.82 0.00
N LYS A 446 12.69 28.81 -1.03
CA LYS A 446 12.39 30.03 -1.81
C LYS A 446 11.67 31.09 -0.98
N ARG A 447 10.76 30.70 -0.09
CA ARG A 447 9.92 31.62 0.70
C ARG A 447 10.57 32.08 2.00
N PHE A 448 11.32 31.21 2.67
CA PHE A 448 11.85 31.47 4.02
C PHE A 448 13.38 31.39 4.11
N GLY A 449 14.06 31.06 3.01
CA GLY A 449 15.51 30.87 3.02
C GLY A 449 15.95 29.53 3.65
N ILE A 450 17.25 29.42 3.87
CA ILE A 450 17.87 28.23 4.47
C ILE A 450 17.88 28.38 6.00
N ILE A 451 17.19 27.50 6.69
CA ILE A 451 17.11 27.43 8.15
C ILE A 451 17.66 26.08 8.57
N LYS A 452 18.76 26.10 9.36
CA LYS A 452 19.45 24.89 9.80
C LYS A 452 18.51 23.94 10.55
N GLY A 453 18.51 22.68 10.14
CA GLY A 453 17.67 21.62 10.71
C GLY A 453 16.20 21.64 10.26
N VAL A 454 15.80 22.62 9.43
CA VAL A 454 14.41 22.76 8.96
C VAL A 454 14.33 22.77 7.44
N THR A 455 15.03 23.71 6.77
CA THR A 455 14.98 23.87 5.31
C THR A 455 16.34 23.67 4.62
N ASP A 456 17.33 23.19 5.33
CA ASP A 456 18.72 23.02 4.86
C ASP A 456 18.94 21.73 4.04
N LYS A 457 17.91 20.91 3.90
CA LYS A 457 17.92 19.69 3.08
C LYS A 457 17.05 19.85 1.83
N ASN A 458 17.28 19.01 0.84
CA ASN A 458 16.47 18.95 -0.39
C ASN A 458 15.15 18.16 -0.21
N TYR A 459 14.76 17.85 1.01
CA TYR A 459 13.51 17.19 1.34
C TYR A 459 13.05 17.63 2.74
N ILE A 460 11.78 17.43 3.03
CA ILE A 460 11.24 17.43 4.40
C ILE A 460 10.84 16.01 4.77
N THR A 461 10.75 15.71 6.06
CA THR A 461 10.42 14.37 6.52
C THR A 461 8.98 14.00 6.14
N ASN A 462 8.80 12.79 5.65
CA ASN A 462 7.49 12.25 5.30
C ASN A 462 6.64 12.06 6.57
N SER A 463 5.40 12.56 6.53
CA SER A 463 4.39 12.39 7.59
C SER A 463 4.96 12.54 9.01
N TYR A 464 4.84 11.52 9.85
CA TYR A 464 5.26 11.49 11.26
C TYR A 464 6.63 10.83 11.47
N HIS A 465 7.29 10.35 10.44
CA HIS A 465 8.50 9.53 10.59
C HIS A 465 9.61 10.24 11.37
N ILE A 466 10.37 9.45 12.11
CA ILE A 466 11.60 9.90 12.73
C ILE A 466 12.60 10.26 11.62
N VAL A 467 13.26 11.40 11.77
CA VAL A 467 14.24 11.85 10.79
C VAL A 467 15.38 10.83 10.66
N VAL A 468 15.80 10.56 9.41
CA VAL A 468 16.78 9.49 9.10
C VAL A 468 18.16 9.70 9.74
N SER A 469 18.49 10.92 10.13
CA SER A 469 19.74 11.24 10.83
C SER A 469 19.71 10.97 12.34
N GLU A 470 18.56 10.64 12.90
CA GLU A 470 18.43 10.32 14.33
C GLU A 470 18.83 8.86 14.58
N HIS A 471 19.76 8.67 15.50
CA HIS A 471 20.20 7.34 15.91
C HIS A 471 19.20 6.74 16.91
N ILE A 472 18.38 5.83 16.43
CA ILE A 472 17.39 5.12 17.22
C ILE A 472 17.37 3.65 16.81
N ASP A 473 17.22 2.73 17.77
CA ASP A 473 17.07 1.32 17.46
C ASP A 473 15.68 1.00 16.89
N ALA A 474 15.58 -0.14 16.21
CA ALA A 474 14.36 -0.55 15.51
C ALA A 474 13.14 -0.66 16.43
N PHE A 475 13.30 -1.19 17.63
CA PHE A 475 12.20 -1.40 18.58
C PHE A 475 11.70 -0.08 19.15
N SER A 476 12.62 0.79 19.57
CA SER A 476 12.29 2.14 20.07
C SER A 476 11.61 2.98 18.98
N LYS A 477 12.08 2.88 17.72
CA LYS A 477 11.45 3.56 16.58
C LYS A 477 10.02 3.09 16.36
N LEU A 478 9.79 1.78 16.29
CA LEU A 478 8.46 1.22 16.09
C LEU A 478 7.51 1.57 17.25
N ALA A 479 7.98 1.50 18.49
CA ALA A 479 7.20 1.88 19.67
C ALA A 479 6.80 3.36 19.63
N PHE A 480 7.74 4.25 19.28
CA PHE A 480 7.46 5.67 19.16
C PHE A 480 6.46 5.96 18.03
N GLU A 481 6.70 5.45 16.83
CA GLU A 481 5.87 5.71 15.66
C GLU A 481 4.47 5.09 15.76
N SER A 482 4.28 4.06 16.60
CA SER A 482 2.97 3.43 16.81
C SER A 482 1.89 4.41 17.29
N GLN A 483 2.27 5.42 18.08
CA GLN A 483 1.36 6.46 18.55
C GLN A 483 0.77 7.28 17.40
N PHE A 484 1.57 7.55 16.39
CA PHE A 484 1.17 8.34 15.22
C PHE A 484 0.35 7.53 14.20
N GLN A 485 0.60 6.23 14.10
CA GLN A 485 -0.25 5.35 13.30
C GLN A 485 -1.68 5.31 13.85
N LYS A 486 -1.84 5.27 15.17
CA LYS A 486 -3.17 5.35 15.82
C LYS A 486 -3.92 6.64 15.47
N LEU A 487 -3.19 7.72 15.26
CA LEU A 487 -3.74 9.03 14.88
C LEU A 487 -3.82 9.26 13.36
N SER A 488 -3.51 8.25 12.56
CA SER A 488 -3.60 8.28 11.10
C SER A 488 -4.56 7.20 10.59
N PRO A 489 -5.88 7.31 10.85
CA PRO A 489 -6.85 6.27 10.52
C PRO A 489 -7.01 6.05 9.02
N GLY A 490 -6.69 7.05 8.19
CA GLY A 490 -6.68 6.94 6.73
C GLY A 490 -5.50 6.17 6.16
N GLY A 491 -4.58 5.75 7.03
CA GLY A 491 -3.45 4.91 6.68
C GLY A 491 -2.10 5.49 7.07
N ALA A 492 -1.19 4.60 7.36
CA ALA A 492 0.21 4.89 7.67
C ALA A 492 1.03 3.60 7.59
N ILE A 493 2.33 3.73 7.44
CA ILE A 493 3.29 2.64 7.52
C ILE A 493 4.54 3.13 8.22
N SER A 494 5.20 2.25 8.96
CA SER A 494 6.53 2.53 9.54
C SER A 494 7.59 1.66 8.91
N TYR A 495 8.77 2.24 8.72
CA TYR A 495 9.91 1.58 8.11
C TYR A 495 10.98 1.31 9.15
N VAL A 496 11.56 0.11 9.12
CA VAL A 496 12.71 -0.25 9.93
C VAL A 496 13.89 -0.59 9.03
N GLU A 497 14.94 0.19 9.16
CA GLU A 497 16.22 -0.11 8.51
C GLU A 497 16.98 -1.14 9.34
N VAL A 498 17.32 -2.27 8.73
CA VAL A 498 18.09 -3.35 9.35
C VAL A 498 19.27 -3.74 8.46
N PRO A 499 20.38 -4.22 9.05
CA PRO A 499 21.49 -4.74 8.25
C PRO A 499 21.07 -5.97 7.44
N ASN A 500 21.96 -6.52 6.64
CA ASN A 500 21.72 -7.81 5.99
C ASN A 500 21.49 -8.90 7.06
N MET A 501 20.30 -9.46 7.10
CA MET A 501 19.89 -10.44 8.10
C MET A 501 19.62 -11.84 7.52
N GLU A 502 20.07 -12.12 6.29
CA GLU A 502 19.85 -13.41 5.64
C GLU A 502 20.40 -14.58 6.49
N ASN A 503 21.45 -14.34 7.26
CA ASN A 503 22.06 -15.33 8.14
C ASN A 503 21.59 -15.25 9.60
N ASN A 504 20.63 -14.39 9.92
CA ASN A 504 20.10 -14.21 11.28
C ASN A 504 18.57 -14.08 11.28
N ILE A 505 17.89 -15.09 10.81
CA ILE A 505 16.43 -15.16 10.77
C ILE A 505 15.79 -15.02 12.15
N PRO A 506 16.34 -15.58 13.26
CA PRO A 506 15.79 -15.35 14.59
C PRO A 506 15.68 -13.86 14.96
N ALA A 507 16.63 -13.02 14.56
CA ALA A 507 16.54 -11.58 14.81
C ALA A 507 15.42 -10.93 13.99
N VAL A 508 15.20 -11.34 12.75
CA VAL A 508 14.05 -10.91 11.94
C VAL A 508 12.75 -11.31 12.63
N MET A 509 12.65 -12.54 13.12
CA MET A 509 11.47 -13.03 13.86
C MET A 509 11.18 -12.20 15.12
N ASN A 510 12.21 -11.74 15.83
CA ASN A 510 12.04 -10.86 16.99
C ASN A 510 11.43 -9.51 16.59
N VAL A 511 11.87 -8.92 15.49
CA VAL A 511 11.28 -7.68 14.96
C VAL A 511 9.83 -7.91 14.52
N ILE A 512 9.55 -9.01 13.85
CA ILE A 512 8.18 -9.38 13.42
C ILE A 512 7.26 -9.55 14.63
N LYS A 513 7.70 -10.24 15.68
CA LYS A 513 6.93 -10.40 16.92
C LYS A 513 6.66 -9.05 17.58
N PHE A 514 7.63 -8.16 17.59
CA PHE A 514 7.45 -6.81 18.11
C PHE A 514 6.42 -6.01 17.30
N ILE A 515 6.44 -6.13 15.96
CA ILE A 515 5.42 -5.52 15.09
C ILE A 515 4.03 -6.03 15.48
N TYR A 516 3.86 -7.36 15.62
CA TYR A 516 2.59 -7.96 16.03
C TYR A 516 2.05 -7.37 17.34
N ASP A 517 2.93 -7.17 18.31
CA ASP A 517 2.52 -6.73 19.65
C ASP A 517 2.28 -5.21 19.76
N HIS A 518 2.90 -4.39 18.93
CA HIS A 518 2.99 -2.95 19.19
C HIS A 518 2.56 -2.03 18.08
N ILE A 519 2.63 -2.42 16.80
CA ILE A 519 2.37 -1.50 15.70
C ILE A 519 1.48 -2.14 14.63
N MET A 520 0.59 -1.34 14.05
CA MET A 520 -0.41 -1.85 13.10
C MET A 520 0.21 -2.31 11.78
N TYR A 521 1.13 -1.52 11.20
CA TYR A 521 1.69 -1.79 9.89
C TYR A 521 3.15 -1.34 9.79
N ALA A 522 4.03 -2.26 9.46
CA ALA A 522 5.45 -1.96 9.30
C ALA A 522 6.10 -2.80 8.18
N GLU A 523 7.19 -2.27 7.65
CA GLU A 523 8.06 -2.96 6.71
C GLU A 523 9.53 -2.90 7.14
N LEU A 524 10.30 -3.94 6.76
CA LEU A 524 11.72 -4.03 7.00
C LEU A 524 12.48 -3.74 5.71
N ASN A 525 13.37 -2.76 5.76
CA ASN A 525 14.35 -2.47 4.71
C ASN A 525 15.66 -3.16 5.07
N THR A 526 15.94 -4.27 4.43
CA THR A 526 17.20 -5.01 4.61
C THR A 526 18.22 -4.57 3.57
N LYS A 527 19.49 -4.45 3.98
CA LYS A 527 20.58 -4.07 3.08
C LYS A 527 21.20 -5.31 2.43
N SER A 528 20.42 -5.95 1.56
CA SER A 528 20.79 -7.18 0.86
C SER A 528 21.09 -6.94 -0.62
N ASP A 529 21.90 -5.92 -0.92
CA ASP A 529 22.34 -5.63 -2.28
C ASP A 529 23.33 -6.71 -2.75
N TYR A 530 23.44 -6.86 -4.06
CA TYR A 530 24.30 -7.86 -4.66
C TYR A 530 25.15 -7.26 -5.79
N CYS A 531 26.45 -7.55 -5.76
CA CYS A 531 27.36 -7.22 -6.84
C CYS A 531 27.69 -8.47 -7.66
N GLN A 532 27.37 -8.46 -8.95
CA GLN A 532 27.61 -9.60 -9.85
C GLN A 532 29.10 -9.79 -10.22
N CYS A 533 29.92 -8.76 -10.04
CA CYS A 533 31.33 -8.84 -10.37
C CYS A 533 32.13 -9.67 -9.36
N CYS A 534 31.78 -9.56 -8.08
CA CYS A 534 32.56 -10.21 -7.01
C CYS A 534 31.72 -11.11 -6.09
N GLY A 535 30.39 -11.18 -6.28
CA GLY A 535 29.51 -11.96 -5.43
C GLY A 535 29.19 -11.31 -4.06
N TYR A 536 29.60 -10.05 -3.84
CA TYR A 536 29.31 -9.34 -2.60
C TYR A 536 27.81 -9.26 -2.34
N THR A 537 27.42 -9.62 -1.14
CA THR A 537 26.06 -9.42 -0.63
C THR A 537 26.12 -8.53 0.61
N GLY A 538 25.42 -7.42 0.61
CA GLY A 538 25.44 -6.43 1.67
C GLY A 538 25.09 -5.05 1.16
N GLU A 539 25.42 -4.00 1.89
CA GLU A 539 25.13 -2.64 1.48
C GLU A 539 26.10 -2.14 0.40
N ILE A 540 25.59 -1.89 -0.82
CA ILE A 540 26.33 -1.14 -1.84
C ILE A 540 26.27 0.33 -1.50
N GLN A 541 27.42 0.99 -1.48
CA GLN A 541 27.56 2.37 -0.98
C GLN A 541 27.21 3.40 -2.04
N ILE A 542 26.60 4.50 -1.60
CA ILE A 542 26.49 5.72 -2.40
C ILE A 542 27.74 6.56 -2.14
N LYS A 543 28.43 6.97 -3.20
CA LYS A 543 29.55 7.90 -3.15
C LYS A 543 29.27 9.09 -4.04
N GLU A 544 29.96 10.18 -3.79
CA GLU A 544 29.91 11.42 -4.55
C GLU A 544 31.22 11.63 -5.28
N ASP A 545 31.18 12.03 -6.55
CA ASP A 545 32.38 12.39 -7.33
C ASP A 545 32.77 13.88 -7.11
N GLU A 546 33.84 14.31 -7.74
CA GLU A 546 34.38 15.67 -7.63
C GLU A 546 33.38 16.75 -8.12
N ASP A 547 32.45 16.37 -8.99
CA ASP A 547 31.39 17.23 -9.53
C ASP A 547 30.10 17.20 -8.70
N GLY A 548 30.07 16.50 -7.56
CA GLY A 548 28.92 16.36 -6.68
C GLY A 548 27.87 15.37 -7.19
N LYS A 549 28.21 14.53 -8.19
CA LYS A 549 27.32 13.51 -8.73
C LYS A 549 27.38 12.23 -7.90
N LEU A 550 26.23 11.75 -7.48
CA LEU A 550 26.10 10.50 -6.74
C LEU A 550 26.19 9.27 -7.64
N PHE A 551 26.91 8.25 -7.20
CA PHE A 551 27.03 6.95 -7.87
C PHE A 551 27.09 5.81 -6.86
N TRP A 552 26.70 4.62 -7.32
CA TRP A 552 26.83 3.40 -6.55
C TRP A 552 28.21 2.79 -6.71
N GLU A 553 28.79 2.32 -5.62
CA GLU A 553 30.08 1.61 -5.64
C GLU A 553 30.04 0.39 -4.72
N CYS A 554 30.43 -0.77 -5.26
CA CYS A 554 30.59 -1.99 -4.47
C CYS A 554 31.77 -1.82 -3.48
N PRO A 555 31.56 -1.98 -2.17
CA PRO A 555 32.62 -1.78 -1.18
C PRO A 555 33.72 -2.83 -1.25
N GLN A 556 33.45 -3.99 -1.87
CA GLN A 556 34.42 -5.08 -1.98
C GLN A 556 35.31 -4.99 -3.23
N CYS A 557 34.74 -4.67 -4.40
CA CYS A 557 35.50 -4.68 -5.66
C CYS A 557 35.55 -3.34 -6.40
N GLY A 558 34.94 -2.30 -5.86
CA GLY A 558 34.92 -0.98 -6.48
C GLY A 558 34.08 -0.88 -7.76
N ASN A 559 33.28 -1.91 -8.10
CA ASN A 559 32.41 -1.87 -9.28
C ASN A 559 31.43 -0.71 -9.19
N ARG A 560 31.30 0.05 -10.30
CA ARG A 560 30.37 1.19 -10.44
C ARG A 560 29.33 0.99 -11.54
N ASP A 561 29.43 -0.13 -12.29
CA ASP A 561 28.45 -0.45 -13.34
C ASP A 561 27.12 -0.91 -12.70
N GLN A 562 26.13 -0.05 -12.75
CA GLN A 562 24.79 -0.31 -12.20
C GLN A 562 24.13 -1.55 -12.84
N ASN A 563 24.48 -1.89 -14.08
CA ASN A 563 23.96 -3.08 -14.75
C ASN A 563 24.49 -4.38 -14.17
N LYS A 564 25.55 -4.31 -13.37
CA LYS A 564 26.17 -5.44 -12.68
C LYS A 564 25.96 -5.41 -11.17
N MET A 565 25.02 -4.61 -10.72
CA MET A 565 24.60 -4.52 -9.32
C MET A 565 23.09 -4.65 -9.19
N ASN A 566 22.65 -5.33 -8.16
CA ASN A 566 21.26 -5.32 -7.74
C ASN A 566 21.19 -4.50 -6.45
N VAL A 567 20.84 -3.23 -6.59
CA VAL A 567 20.63 -2.33 -5.45
C VAL A 567 19.13 -2.10 -5.33
N ALA A 568 18.57 -2.58 -4.25
CA ALA A 568 17.16 -2.40 -3.96
C ALA A 568 17.02 -1.47 -2.74
N ARG A 569 16.34 -0.36 -2.94
CA ARG A 569 15.93 0.58 -1.88
C ARG A 569 14.46 0.87 -2.03
N ARG A 570 13.76 0.84 -0.94
CA ARG A 570 12.40 1.35 -0.91
C ARG A 570 12.45 2.86 -0.68
N THR A 571 11.81 3.59 -1.55
CA THR A 571 11.58 5.03 -1.40
C THR A 571 10.22 5.25 -0.79
N CYS A 572 10.18 6.06 0.25
CA CYS A 572 8.93 6.43 0.92
C CYS A 572 8.21 7.54 0.20
#